data_0f824e2da5c4964bea405dfa2fbcfc6e
#
_entry.id   0f824e2da5c4964bea405dfa2fbcfc6e
#
_cell.length_a   1.000
_cell.length_b   1.000
_cell.length_c   1.000
_cell.angle_alpha   90.00
_cell.angle_beta   90.00
_cell.angle_gamma   90.00
#
_symmetry.space_group_name_H-M   'P 1'
#
loop_
_entity.id
_entity.type
_entity.pdbx_description
1 polymer ?
#
loop_
_entity_poly.entity_id
_entity_poly.type
_entity_poly.pdbx_seq_one_letter_code
_entity_poly.pdbx_strand_id
1 'polypeptide(L)'
;MKKFILFCLLFIISSCVSVKKHNEKLEIPISVEHLKKDIDFAHQKLEKLHPKLYWYISKEDLNHQFDSLKTTINKPLKPNEFYQKLAPIITNIKEGHLRLNAYDKRLTKKEIKHLKNQKGLLNRYNFVIDNDRIFVKDNVDKIPNMNVGTEILAIKDILVKDLLQKYKPLINSDGENTTFQKYSMARRWPSIFTAEYGILDSVKIEAKYQNEIKTFYIHREKIT
;
A
#
# COMPACT_ATOMS: atom_id res chain seq x y z
N MET A 1 35.94 35.88 4.19
CA MET A 1 35.39 34.93 3.22
C MET A 1 35.48 33.45 3.69
N LYS A 2 36.63 32.93 4.09
CA LYS A 2 36.75 31.51 4.53
C LYS A 2 35.87 31.13 5.72
N LYS A 3 35.67 32.02 6.71
CA LYS A 3 34.79 31.76 7.88
C LYS A 3 33.28 31.74 7.51
N PHE A 4 32.89 32.50 6.50
CA PHE A 4 31.49 32.56 6.02
C PHE A 4 31.15 31.28 5.23
N ILE A 5 32.08 30.75 4.44
CA ILE A 5 31.92 29.51 3.70
C ILE A 5 31.81 28.30 4.67
N LEU A 6 32.60 28.31 5.76
CA LEU A 6 32.52 27.27 6.78
C LEU A 6 31.18 27.27 7.53
N PHE A 7 30.61 28.47 7.78
CA PHE A 7 29.29 28.62 8.41
C PHE A 7 28.14 28.12 7.50
N CYS A 8 28.23 28.39 6.18
CA CYS A 8 27.26 27.87 5.21
C CYS A 8 27.34 26.35 5.04
N LEU A 9 28.54 25.74 5.13
CA LEU A 9 28.71 24.28 5.08
C LEU A 9 28.08 23.56 6.28
N LEU A 10 28.06 24.18 7.46
CA LEU A 10 27.44 23.61 8.67
C LEU A 10 25.90 23.55 8.56
N PHE A 11 25.25 24.43 7.79
CA PHE A 11 23.80 24.41 7.58
C PHE A 11 23.32 23.34 6.58
N ILE A 12 24.19 22.82 5.71
CA ILE A 12 23.83 21.82 4.71
C ILE A 12 23.69 20.42 5.31
N ILE A 13 24.28 20.16 6.49
CA ILE A 13 24.28 18.82 7.12
C ILE A 13 23.00 18.52 7.94
N SER A 14 22.14 19.48 8.17
CA SER A 14 20.97 19.34 9.07
C SER A 14 19.67 18.92 8.39
N SER A 15 19.65 18.71 7.06
CA SER A 15 18.41 18.49 6.29
C SER A 15 18.01 17.04 6.06
N CYS A 16 18.87 16.05 6.35
CA CYS A 16 18.53 14.63 6.13
C CYS A 16 17.87 14.02 7.37
N VAL A 17 16.57 13.81 7.33
CA VAL A 17 15.90 12.97 8.34
C VAL A 17 16.46 11.55 8.24
N SER A 18 17.10 11.05 9.31
CA SER A 18 17.62 9.69 9.33
C SER A 18 16.51 8.67 9.10
N VAL A 19 16.84 7.53 8.47
CA VAL A 19 15.89 6.42 8.26
C VAL A 19 15.22 6.01 9.56
N LYS A 20 15.98 5.97 10.66
CA LYS A 20 15.46 5.66 12.00
C LYS A 20 14.37 6.66 12.41
N LYS A 21 14.67 7.97 12.37
CA LYS A 21 13.73 9.04 12.73
C LYS A 21 12.48 9.06 11.82
N HIS A 22 12.66 8.73 10.52
CA HIS A 22 11.52 8.57 9.61
C HIS A 22 10.63 7.42 10.05
N ASN A 23 11.20 6.25 10.33
CA ASN A 23 10.43 5.07 10.72
C ASN A 23 9.77 5.23 12.11
N GLU A 24 10.42 5.90 13.05
CA GLU A 24 9.82 6.24 14.35
C GLU A 24 8.53 7.06 14.18
N LYS A 25 8.48 7.99 13.23
CA LYS A 25 7.28 8.78 12.95
C LYS A 25 6.08 7.95 12.48
N LEU A 26 6.31 6.78 11.89
CA LEU A 26 5.22 5.88 11.47
C LEU A 26 4.46 5.29 12.64
N GLU A 27 5.11 5.22 13.81
CA GLU A 27 4.54 4.64 15.02
C GLU A 27 3.89 5.69 15.94
N ILE A 28 4.11 6.98 15.67
CA ILE A 28 3.56 8.08 16.45
C ILE A 28 2.15 8.41 15.97
N PRO A 29 1.11 8.28 16.81
CA PRO A 29 -0.23 8.67 16.45
C PRO A 29 -0.33 10.18 16.22
N ILE A 30 -1.06 10.58 15.17
CA ILE A 30 -1.38 11.96 14.83
C ILE A 30 -2.65 12.33 15.61
N SER A 31 -2.68 13.52 16.23
CA SER A 31 -3.83 13.95 17.01
C SER A 31 -5.08 14.14 16.14
N VAL A 32 -6.26 13.99 16.73
CA VAL A 32 -7.56 14.19 16.06
C VAL A 32 -7.65 15.54 15.34
N GLU A 33 -7.16 16.60 16.00
CA GLU A 33 -7.16 17.95 15.43
C GLU A 33 -6.33 18.05 14.15
N HIS A 34 -5.10 17.50 14.17
CA HIS A 34 -4.24 17.51 12.98
C HIS A 34 -4.80 16.63 11.86
N LEU A 35 -5.34 15.45 12.18
CA LEU A 35 -6.00 14.58 11.17
C LEU A 35 -7.15 15.30 10.48
N LYS A 36 -8.00 16.03 11.23
CA LYS A 36 -9.10 16.80 10.65
C LYS A 36 -8.60 17.96 9.77
N LYS A 37 -7.53 18.64 10.18
CA LYS A 37 -6.88 19.67 9.34
C LYS A 37 -6.29 19.09 8.06
N ASP A 38 -5.70 17.90 8.13
CA ASP A 38 -5.15 17.23 6.95
C ASP A 38 -6.26 16.78 5.97
N ILE A 39 -7.43 16.37 6.49
CA ILE A 39 -8.62 16.07 5.67
C ILE A 39 -9.08 17.33 4.93
N ASP A 40 -9.25 18.45 5.65
CA ASP A 40 -9.63 19.74 5.05
C ASP A 40 -8.62 20.23 4.01
N PHE A 41 -7.33 20.08 4.32
CA PHE A 41 -6.26 20.42 3.40
C PHE A 41 -6.29 19.59 2.12
N ALA A 42 -6.49 18.27 2.24
CA ALA A 42 -6.60 17.38 1.09
C ALA A 42 -7.79 17.77 0.20
N HIS A 43 -8.97 18.00 0.79
CA HIS A 43 -10.17 18.43 0.08
C HIS A 43 -9.96 19.75 -0.66
N GLN A 44 -9.49 20.79 0.02
CA GLN A 44 -9.21 22.10 -0.58
C GLN A 44 -8.17 22.03 -1.70
N LYS A 45 -7.13 21.19 -1.55
CA LYS A 45 -6.12 20.99 -2.59
C LYS A 45 -6.70 20.34 -3.83
N LEU A 46 -7.59 19.35 -3.67
CA LEU A 46 -8.29 18.71 -4.78
C LEU A 46 -9.16 19.73 -5.52
N GLU A 47 -10.01 20.49 -4.82
CA GLU A 47 -10.86 21.53 -5.43
C GLU A 47 -10.03 22.58 -6.18
N LYS A 48 -8.89 22.97 -5.63
CA LYS A 48 -8.06 24.03 -6.22
C LYS A 48 -7.23 23.55 -7.42
N LEU A 49 -6.74 22.32 -7.38
CA LEU A 49 -5.69 21.86 -8.30
C LEU A 49 -6.16 20.82 -9.31
N HIS A 50 -7.28 20.12 -9.05
CA HIS A 50 -7.72 19.06 -9.95
C HIS A 50 -8.73 19.59 -10.97
N PRO A 51 -8.35 19.68 -12.27
CA PRO A 51 -9.18 20.43 -13.27
C PRO A 51 -10.50 19.71 -13.60
N LYS A 52 -10.61 18.40 -13.34
CA LYS A 52 -11.76 17.56 -13.67
C LYS A 52 -12.26 16.77 -12.47
N LEU A 53 -12.19 17.38 -11.27
CA LEU A 53 -12.48 16.73 -10.00
C LEU A 53 -13.87 16.05 -9.96
N TYR A 54 -14.85 16.66 -10.59
CA TYR A 54 -16.25 16.25 -10.56
C TYR A 54 -16.70 15.50 -11.82
N TRP A 55 -15.76 14.86 -12.53
CA TRP A 55 -16.10 14.15 -13.76
C TRP A 55 -16.84 12.82 -13.51
N TYR A 56 -16.47 12.12 -12.44
CA TYR A 56 -17.02 10.81 -12.09
C TYR A 56 -17.69 10.76 -10.73
N ILE A 57 -17.68 11.85 -9.98
CA ILE A 57 -18.31 12.00 -8.68
C ILE A 57 -18.94 13.39 -8.59
N SER A 58 -20.13 13.52 -7.98
CA SER A 58 -20.73 14.84 -7.75
C SER A 58 -19.94 15.61 -6.68
N LYS A 59 -20.09 16.94 -6.69
CA LYS A 59 -19.48 17.78 -5.65
C LYS A 59 -20.08 17.46 -4.28
N GLU A 60 -21.39 17.24 -4.25
CA GLU A 60 -22.16 16.92 -3.06
C GLU A 60 -21.69 15.60 -2.44
N ASP A 61 -21.52 14.55 -3.26
CA ASP A 61 -21.05 13.24 -2.80
C ASP A 61 -19.62 13.30 -2.28
N LEU A 62 -18.74 14.03 -2.97
CA LEU A 62 -17.35 14.18 -2.52
C LEU A 62 -17.29 14.93 -1.20
N ASN A 63 -18.00 16.05 -1.06
CA ASN A 63 -18.10 16.80 0.18
C ASN A 63 -18.61 15.92 1.32
N HIS A 64 -19.71 15.18 1.07
CA HIS A 64 -20.29 14.27 2.06
C HIS A 64 -19.27 13.19 2.53
N GLN A 65 -18.45 12.64 1.61
CA GLN A 65 -17.43 11.66 1.97
C GLN A 65 -16.34 12.25 2.86
N PHE A 66 -15.86 13.48 2.55
CA PHE A 66 -14.87 14.17 3.39
C PHE A 66 -15.44 14.53 4.76
N ASP A 67 -16.66 15.05 4.84
CA ASP A 67 -17.33 15.39 6.10
C ASP A 67 -17.60 14.14 6.93
N SER A 68 -18.08 13.06 6.31
CA SER A 68 -18.29 11.78 6.97
C SER A 68 -16.97 11.25 7.55
N LEU A 69 -15.88 11.29 6.79
CA LEU A 69 -14.57 10.90 7.33
C LEU A 69 -14.20 11.72 8.56
N LYS A 70 -14.36 13.05 8.53
CA LYS A 70 -14.05 13.92 9.67
C LYS A 70 -14.84 13.56 10.92
N THR A 71 -16.12 13.18 10.79
CA THR A 71 -16.94 12.77 11.94
C THR A 71 -16.46 11.44 12.56
N THR A 72 -15.91 10.52 11.75
CA THR A 72 -15.39 9.24 12.23
C THR A 72 -14.04 9.34 12.95
N ILE A 73 -13.31 10.46 12.79
CA ILE A 73 -12.02 10.69 13.45
C ILE A 73 -12.26 11.19 14.88
N ASN A 74 -12.32 10.28 15.84
CA ASN A 74 -12.57 10.53 17.25
C ASN A 74 -11.41 10.14 18.18
N LYS A 75 -10.33 9.55 17.64
CA LYS A 75 -9.12 9.19 18.36
C LYS A 75 -7.87 9.44 17.51
N PRO A 76 -6.68 9.60 18.11
CA PRO A 76 -5.42 9.66 17.36
C PRO A 76 -5.22 8.41 16.51
N LEU A 77 -4.67 8.57 15.31
CA LEU A 77 -4.38 7.48 14.38
C LEU A 77 -2.91 7.51 13.94
N LYS A 78 -2.32 6.33 13.75
CA LYS A 78 -1.03 6.23 13.08
C LYS A 78 -1.16 6.62 11.59
N PRO A 79 -0.06 7.08 10.95
CA PRO A 79 -0.09 7.50 9.54
C PRO A 79 -0.72 6.47 8.59
N ASN A 80 -0.43 5.17 8.77
CA ASN A 80 -1.01 4.13 7.93
C ASN A 80 -2.51 3.89 8.20
N GLU A 81 -2.96 4.01 9.45
CA GLU A 81 -4.39 3.92 9.78
C GLU A 81 -5.17 5.08 9.14
N PHE A 82 -4.59 6.28 9.16
CA PHE A 82 -5.17 7.45 8.51
C PHE A 82 -5.17 7.31 6.98
N TYR A 83 -4.07 6.84 6.40
CA TYR A 83 -4.00 6.53 4.97
C TYR A 83 -5.12 5.59 4.52
N GLN A 84 -5.37 4.50 5.26
CA GLN A 84 -6.42 3.53 4.94
C GLN A 84 -7.83 4.12 4.99
N LYS A 85 -8.04 5.21 5.73
CA LYS A 85 -9.33 5.91 5.78
C LYS A 85 -9.49 6.98 4.70
N LEU A 86 -8.42 7.70 4.38
CA LEU A 86 -8.46 8.79 3.40
C LEU A 86 -8.31 8.31 1.94
N ALA A 87 -7.47 7.30 1.71
CA ALA A 87 -7.20 6.81 0.36
C ALA A 87 -8.44 6.31 -0.40
N PRO A 88 -9.42 5.64 0.22
CA PRO A 88 -10.67 5.28 -0.46
C PRO A 88 -11.44 6.47 -1.04
N ILE A 89 -11.46 7.61 -0.35
CA ILE A 89 -12.13 8.83 -0.83
C ILE A 89 -11.42 9.36 -2.08
N ILE A 90 -10.08 9.40 -2.02
CA ILE A 90 -9.26 9.83 -3.17
C ILE A 90 -9.45 8.89 -4.36
N THR A 91 -9.50 7.58 -4.11
CA THR A 91 -9.74 6.56 -5.14
C THR A 91 -11.13 6.67 -5.75
N ASN A 92 -12.13 7.08 -4.97
CA ASN A 92 -13.52 7.22 -5.43
C ASN A 92 -13.74 8.44 -6.36
N ILE A 93 -12.75 9.31 -6.51
CA ILE A 93 -12.73 10.34 -7.56
C ILE A 93 -12.61 9.69 -8.96
N LYS A 94 -12.17 8.41 -9.02
CA LYS A 94 -12.09 7.59 -10.22
C LYS A 94 -11.22 8.19 -11.32
N GLU A 95 -10.10 8.79 -10.92
CA GLU A 95 -9.07 9.29 -11.81
C GLU A 95 -7.80 8.46 -11.62
N GLY A 96 -7.39 7.74 -12.67
CA GLY A 96 -6.34 6.71 -12.62
C GLY A 96 -4.96 7.22 -12.23
N HIS A 97 -4.68 8.49 -12.47
CA HIS A 97 -3.41 9.13 -12.12
C HIS A 97 -3.42 9.78 -10.73
N LEU A 98 -4.61 9.99 -10.15
CA LEU A 98 -4.77 10.56 -8.82
C LEU A 98 -4.66 9.46 -7.76
N ARG A 99 -3.67 9.56 -6.88
CA ARG A 99 -3.51 8.60 -5.78
C ARG A 99 -2.90 9.26 -4.55
N LEU A 100 -3.31 8.77 -3.40
CA LEU A 100 -2.60 9.01 -2.15
C LEU A 100 -1.51 7.94 -1.99
N ASN A 101 -0.30 8.34 -1.63
CA ASN A 101 0.77 7.40 -1.32
C ASN A 101 0.81 7.14 0.19
N ALA A 102 0.95 5.89 0.58
CA ALA A 102 1.20 5.54 1.97
C ALA A 102 2.52 6.14 2.45
N TYR A 103 2.59 6.44 3.75
CA TYR A 103 3.84 6.85 4.39
C TYR A 103 4.59 5.58 4.82
N ASP A 104 5.40 5.02 3.90
CA ASP A 104 5.98 3.70 4.04
C ASP A 104 7.28 3.70 4.86
N LYS A 105 7.55 2.57 5.50
CA LYS A 105 8.83 2.29 6.17
C LYS A 105 9.98 2.39 5.17
N ARG A 106 11.03 3.12 5.54
CA ARG A 106 12.30 3.18 4.81
C ARG A 106 13.24 2.10 5.28
N LEU A 107 13.94 1.47 4.34
CA LEU A 107 14.95 0.46 4.66
C LEU A 107 16.28 1.09 5.00
N THR A 108 16.94 0.55 6.03
CA THR A 108 18.32 0.88 6.36
C THR A 108 19.28 0.30 5.32
N LYS A 109 20.49 0.84 5.23
CA LYS A 109 21.53 0.29 4.35
C LYS A 109 21.81 -1.19 4.63
N LYS A 110 21.71 -1.63 5.90
CA LYS A 110 21.89 -3.02 6.32
C LYS A 110 20.76 -3.91 5.78
N GLU A 111 19.51 -3.47 5.93
CA GLU A 111 18.32 -4.18 5.40
C GLU A 111 18.40 -4.26 3.86
N ILE A 112 18.73 -3.15 3.18
CA ILE A 112 18.90 -3.15 1.72
C ILE A 112 19.99 -4.15 1.29
N LYS A 113 21.13 -4.16 1.97
CA LYS A 113 22.23 -5.11 1.68
C LYS A 113 21.78 -6.56 1.88
N HIS A 114 21.03 -6.83 2.95
CA HIS A 114 20.48 -8.16 3.24
C HIS A 114 19.50 -8.62 2.17
N LEU A 115 18.59 -7.73 1.75
CA LEU A 115 17.53 -8.04 0.78
C LEU A 115 18.00 -8.06 -0.68
N LYS A 116 19.10 -7.36 -1.00
CA LYS A 116 19.60 -7.24 -2.38
C LYS A 116 19.87 -8.59 -3.06
N ASN A 117 20.27 -9.58 -2.29
CA ASN A 117 20.62 -10.91 -2.78
C ASN A 117 19.53 -11.94 -2.44
N GLN A 118 18.29 -11.50 -2.22
CA GLN A 118 17.18 -12.37 -1.87
C GLN A 118 15.99 -12.13 -2.81
N LYS A 119 15.32 -13.21 -3.19
CA LYS A 119 14.04 -13.15 -3.88
C LYS A 119 12.94 -12.79 -2.90
N GLY A 120 12.01 -11.93 -3.30
CA GLY A 120 10.83 -11.59 -2.48
C GLY A 120 9.91 -12.81 -2.29
N LEU A 121 9.04 -12.77 -1.26
CA LEU A 121 8.12 -13.88 -0.99
C LEU A 121 7.04 -14.00 -2.06
N LEU A 122 6.31 -12.92 -2.31
CA LEU A 122 5.14 -12.90 -3.19
C LEU A 122 5.43 -12.30 -4.56
N ASN A 123 6.43 -11.42 -4.68
CA ASN A 123 6.77 -10.72 -5.92
C ASN A 123 7.45 -11.60 -6.99
N ARG A 124 7.68 -12.87 -6.68
CA ARG A 124 8.23 -13.89 -7.61
C ARG A 124 7.13 -14.62 -8.38
N TYR A 125 5.88 -14.29 -8.11
CA TYR A 125 4.71 -14.83 -8.81
C TYR A 125 3.98 -13.71 -9.52
N ASN A 126 3.36 -14.04 -10.64
CA ASN A 126 2.32 -13.23 -11.22
C ASN A 126 0.97 -13.82 -10.80
N PHE A 127 0.04 -12.93 -10.50
CA PHE A 127 -1.31 -13.30 -10.06
C PHE A 127 -2.37 -12.79 -11.03
N VAL A 128 -3.52 -13.42 -11.00
CA VAL A 128 -4.75 -12.92 -11.59
C VAL A 128 -5.85 -12.93 -10.52
N ILE A 129 -6.76 -11.97 -10.60
CA ILE A 129 -7.92 -11.88 -9.72
C ILE A 129 -9.17 -12.13 -10.56
N ASP A 130 -9.93 -13.11 -10.15
CA ASP A 130 -11.24 -13.41 -10.72
C ASP A 130 -12.24 -13.69 -9.61
N ASN A 131 -13.42 -13.04 -9.68
CA ASN A 131 -14.50 -13.17 -8.69
C ASN A 131 -14.03 -13.08 -7.22
N ASP A 132 -13.23 -12.05 -6.91
CA ASP A 132 -12.62 -11.82 -5.59
C ASP A 132 -11.78 -13.02 -5.07
N ARG A 133 -11.17 -13.79 -5.98
CA ARG A 133 -10.24 -14.88 -5.71
C ARG A 133 -8.91 -14.59 -6.37
N ILE A 134 -7.80 -14.98 -5.74
CA ILE A 134 -6.45 -14.83 -6.28
C ILE A 134 -5.95 -16.17 -6.79
N PHE A 135 -5.49 -16.18 -8.03
CA PHE A 135 -4.87 -17.37 -8.65
C PHE A 135 -3.44 -17.07 -9.07
N VAL A 136 -2.57 -18.03 -8.97
CA VAL A 136 -1.22 -17.99 -9.54
C VAL A 136 -1.34 -18.04 -11.06
N LYS A 137 -0.92 -16.95 -11.73
CA LYS A 137 -0.88 -16.86 -13.19
C LYS A 137 0.45 -17.39 -13.74
N ASP A 138 1.53 -17.17 -12.99
CA ASP A 138 2.88 -17.54 -13.40
C ASP A 138 3.75 -17.83 -12.17
N ASN A 139 4.58 -18.88 -12.26
CA ASN A 139 5.54 -19.33 -11.25
C ASN A 139 6.88 -19.56 -11.93
N VAL A 140 7.59 -18.45 -12.24
CA VAL A 140 8.86 -18.47 -12.97
C VAL A 140 9.91 -19.33 -12.26
N ASP A 141 9.94 -19.25 -10.95
CA ASP A 141 10.93 -19.96 -10.11
C ASP A 141 10.55 -21.43 -9.84
N LYS A 142 9.44 -21.94 -10.36
CA LYS A 142 8.93 -23.30 -10.20
C LYS A 142 8.86 -23.75 -8.73
N ILE A 143 8.39 -22.85 -7.87
CA ILE A 143 8.28 -23.13 -6.43
C ILE A 143 7.21 -24.19 -6.20
N PRO A 144 7.49 -25.22 -5.38
CA PRO A 144 6.52 -26.25 -5.05
C PRO A 144 5.22 -25.68 -4.47
N ASN A 145 4.09 -26.35 -4.74
CA ASN A 145 2.74 -26.01 -4.30
C ASN A 145 2.16 -24.67 -4.82
N MET A 146 2.88 -23.95 -5.68
CA MET A 146 2.44 -22.70 -6.30
C MET A 146 2.32 -22.85 -7.83
N ASN A 147 1.76 -23.95 -8.29
CA ASN A 147 1.55 -24.19 -9.72
C ASN A 147 0.61 -23.14 -10.34
N VAL A 148 0.73 -22.95 -11.65
CA VAL A 148 -0.23 -22.12 -12.40
C VAL A 148 -1.65 -22.65 -12.18
N GLY A 149 -2.58 -21.76 -11.87
CA GLY A 149 -3.96 -22.09 -11.53
C GLY A 149 -4.21 -22.39 -10.02
N THR A 150 -3.17 -22.41 -9.19
CA THR A 150 -3.35 -22.50 -7.74
C THR A 150 -4.12 -21.28 -7.22
N GLU A 151 -5.21 -21.53 -6.50
CA GLU A 151 -5.98 -20.51 -5.79
C GLU A 151 -5.38 -20.28 -4.40
N ILE A 152 -5.11 -19.05 -4.06
CA ILE A 152 -4.69 -18.66 -2.70
C ILE A 152 -5.94 -18.43 -1.86
N LEU A 153 -6.12 -19.21 -0.80
CA LEU A 153 -7.27 -19.11 0.11
C LEU A 153 -7.00 -18.18 1.29
N ALA A 154 -5.82 -18.35 1.92
CA ALA A 154 -5.39 -17.52 3.03
C ALA A 154 -3.89 -17.28 3.02
N ILE A 155 -3.47 -16.14 3.58
CA ILE A 155 -2.09 -15.72 3.78
C ILE A 155 -1.94 -15.27 5.22
N LYS A 156 -1.01 -15.90 5.95
CA LYS A 156 -0.78 -15.57 7.37
C LYS A 156 -2.07 -15.71 8.20
N ASP A 157 -2.86 -16.74 7.90
CA ASP A 157 -4.17 -17.01 8.50
C ASP A 157 -5.26 -15.97 8.22
N ILE A 158 -5.03 -15.05 7.28
CA ILE A 158 -6.00 -14.05 6.84
C ILE A 158 -6.58 -14.52 5.50
N LEU A 159 -7.89 -14.58 5.42
CA LEU A 159 -8.56 -14.97 4.18
C LEU A 159 -8.25 -13.97 3.05
N VAL A 160 -7.95 -14.49 1.87
CA VAL A 160 -7.68 -13.66 0.68
C VAL A 160 -8.85 -12.73 0.37
N LYS A 161 -10.09 -13.20 0.55
CA LYS A 161 -11.28 -12.39 0.37
C LYS A 161 -11.25 -11.11 1.22
N ASP A 162 -10.85 -11.23 2.49
CA ASP A 162 -10.79 -10.10 3.41
C ASP A 162 -9.67 -9.13 3.02
N LEU A 163 -8.51 -9.67 2.60
CA LEU A 163 -7.40 -8.85 2.06
C LEU A 163 -7.83 -8.08 0.81
N LEU A 164 -8.51 -8.74 -0.13
CA LEU A 164 -8.98 -8.10 -1.35
C LEU A 164 -10.02 -7.03 -1.06
N GLN A 165 -10.98 -7.30 -0.15
CA GLN A 165 -11.97 -6.31 0.28
C GLN A 165 -11.31 -5.07 0.91
N LYS A 166 -10.27 -5.28 1.71
CA LYS A 166 -9.50 -4.21 2.33
C LYS A 166 -8.68 -3.39 1.33
N TYR A 167 -8.08 -4.05 0.32
CA TYR A 167 -7.13 -3.39 -0.59
C TYR A 167 -7.80 -2.80 -1.83
N LYS A 168 -8.95 -3.32 -2.25
CA LYS A 168 -9.68 -2.84 -3.43
C LYS A 168 -9.96 -1.33 -3.39
N PRO A 169 -10.39 -0.73 -2.26
CA PRO A 169 -10.59 0.71 -2.16
C PRO A 169 -9.31 1.56 -2.26
N LEU A 170 -8.13 0.93 -2.24
CA LEU A 170 -6.83 1.62 -2.38
C LEU A 170 -6.32 1.62 -3.83
N ILE A 171 -7.06 0.99 -4.75
CA ILE A 171 -6.67 0.82 -6.16
C ILE A 171 -7.49 1.75 -7.04
N ASN A 172 -6.87 2.80 -7.50
CA ASN A 172 -7.49 3.75 -8.42
C ASN A 172 -7.58 3.19 -9.86
N SER A 173 -8.62 3.63 -10.57
CA SER A 173 -8.82 3.40 -12.00
C SER A 173 -9.56 4.59 -12.61
N ASP A 174 -9.54 4.73 -13.93
CA ASP A 174 -10.30 5.75 -14.62
C ASP A 174 -11.77 5.31 -14.74
N GLY A 175 -12.68 6.16 -14.26
CA GLY A 175 -14.12 5.93 -14.34
C GLY A 175 -14.53 4.56 -13.79
N GLU A 176 -15.39 3.86 -14.52
CA GLU A 176 -15.91 2.54 -14.16
C GLU A 176 -15.05 1.38 -14.72
N ASN A 177 -13.76 1.60 -14.99
CA ASN A 177 -12.88 0.58 -15.58
C ASN A 177 -12.49 -0.50 -14.54
N THR A 178 -13.39 -1.43 -14.31
CA THR A 178 -13.19 -2.55 -13.37
C THR A 178 -12.12 -3.54 -13.84
N THR A 179 -11.91 -3.67 -15.15
CA THR A 179 -10.88 -4.55 -15.72
C THR A 179 -9.49 -4.06 -15.35
N PHE A 180 -9.23 -2.76 -15.52
CA PHE A 180 -7.96 -2.16 -15.10
C PHE A 180 -7.77 -2.25 -13.58
N GLN A 181 -8.83 -2.03 -12.79
CA GLN A 181 -8.77 -2.16 -11.35
C GLN A 181 -8.36 -3.57 -10.91
N LYS A 182 -8.98 -4.62 -11.48
CA LYS A 182 -8.63 -6.02 -11.21
C LYS A 182 -7.19 -6.32 -11.58
N TYR A 183 -6.74 -5.89 -12.76
CA TYR A 183 -5.37 -6.05 -13.22
C TYR A 183 -4.37 -5.33 -12.31
N SER A 184 -4.65 -4.09 -11.98
CA SER A 184 -3.82 -3.28 -11.08
C SER A 184 -3.73 -3.88 -9.68
N MET A 185 -4.86 -4.39 -9.16
CA MET A 185 -4.93 -5.09 -7.88
C MET A 185 -4.06 -6.36 -7.89
N ALA A 186 -4.18 -7.20 -8.93
CA ALA A 186 -3.40 -8.43 -9.06
C ALA A 186 -1.89 -8.18 -9.02
N ARG A 187 -1.44 -7.03 -9.55
CA ARG A 187 -0.02 -6.63 -9.52
C ARG A 187 0.43 -6.01 -8.21
N ARG A 188 -0.46 -5.30 -7.53
CA ARG A 188 -0.09 -4.43 -6.40
C ARG A 188 -0.32 -5.06 -5.03
N TRP A 189 -1.24 -6.03 -4.91
CA TRP A 189 -1.55 -6.61 -3.60
C TRP A 189 -0.33 -7.19 -2.86
N PRO A 190 0.70 -7.81 -3.52
CA PRO A 190 1.88 -8.27 -2.80
C PRO A 190 2.66 -7.14 -2.15
N SER A 191 2.72 -5.98 -2.82
CA SER A 191 3.40 -4.80 -2.29
C SER A 191 2.59 -4.14 -1.17
N ILE A 192 1.25 -4.07 -1.30
CA ILE A 192 0.37 -3.55 -0.25
C ILE A 192 0.45 -4.45 0.99
N PHE A 193 0.42 -5.78 0.80
CA PHE A 193 0.61 -6.75 1.87
C PHE A 193 1.96 -6.56 2.58
N THR A 194 3.03 -6.37 1.80
CA THR A 194 4.38 -6.13 2.37
C THR A 194 4.45 -4.79 3.11
N ALA A 195 3.79 -3.75 2.63
CA ALA A 195 3.73 -2.47 3.33
C ALA A 195 2.98 -2.57 4.67
N GLU A 196 1.95 -3.41 4.73
CA GLU A 196 1.15 -3.61 5.94
C GLU A 196 1.81 -4.54 6.97
N TYR A 197 2.33 -5.68 6.51
CA TYR A 197 2.86 -6.74 7.40
C TYR A 197 4.38 -6.73 7.53
N GLY A 198 5.05 -5.82 6.81
CA GLY A 198 6.51 -5.72 6.81
C GLY A 198 7.19 -6.73 5.89
N ILE A 199 8.52 -6.70 5.94
CA ILE A 199 9.37 -7.62 5.19
C ILE A 199 9.52 -8.88 6.01
N LEU A 200 8.83 -9.94 5.59
CA LEU A 200 8.85 -11.24 6.24
C LEU A 200 9.89 -12.15 5.57
N ASP A 201 10.54 -13.02 6.35
CA ASP A 201 11.46 -14.05 5.83
C ASP A 201 10.70 -15.30 5.35
N SER A 202 9.51 -15.52 5.90
CA SER A 202 8.59 -16.59 5.46
C SER A 202 7.15 -16.15 5.64
N VAL A 203 6.25 -16.77 4.90
CA VAL A 203 4.80 -16.57 5.07
C VAL A 203 4.05 -17.89 4.89
N LYS A 204 3.09 -18.13 5.77
CA LYS A 204 2.16 -19.25 5.70
C LYS A 204 1.13 -18.98 4.61
N ILE A 205 0.94 -19.95 3.74
CA ILE A 205 -0.05 -19.95 2.65
C ILE A 205 -0.99 -21.13 2.83
N GLU A 206 -2.27 -20.88 2.71
CA GLU A 206 -3.28 -21.91 2.45
C GLU A 206 -3.76 -21.74 1.01
N ALA A 207 -3.66 -22.80 0.23
CA ALA A 207 -3.95 -22.77 -1.20
C ALA A 207 -4.67 -24.02 -1.67
N LYS A 208 -5.44 -23.87 -2.75
CA LYS A 208 -6.18 -24.94 -3.40
C LYS A 208 -5.66 -25.17 -4.82
N TYR A 209 -5.30 -26.40 -5.13
CA TYR A 209 -4.91 -26.84 -6.48
C TYR A 209 -5.52 -28.21 -6.79
N GLN A 210 -6.14 -28.37 -7.95
CA GLN A 210 -6.81 -29.64 -8.36
C GLN A 210 -7.70 -30.26 -7.27
N ASN A 211 -8.50 -29.42 -6.60
CA ASN A 211 -9.38 -29.77 -5.47
C ASN A 211 -8.69 -30.17 -4.15
N GLU A 212 -7.37 -30.24 -4.10
CA GLU A 212 -6.63 -30.40 -2.85
C GLU A 212 -6.33 -29.06 -2.20
N ILE A 213 -6.56 -28.98 -0.89
CA ILE A 213 -6.16 -27.83 -0.07
C ILE A 213 -4.91 -28.20 0.70
N LYS A 214 -3.89 -27.33 0.60
CA LYS A 214 -2.61 -27.51 1.30
C LYS A 214 -2.24 -26.25 2.05
N THR A 215 -1.67 -26.44 3.23
CA THR A 215 -1.04 -25.37 4.01
C THR A 215 0.47 -25.59 4.00
N PHE A 216 1.22 -24.57 3.62
CA PHE A 216 2.67 -24.62 3.53
C PHE A 216 3.27 -23.23 3.79
N TYR A 217 4.60 -23.19 3.95
CA TYR A 217 5.34 -21.94 4.07
C TYR A 217 6.13 -21.69 2.78
N ILE A 218 6.07 -20.47 2.29
CA ILE A 218 7.04 -19.96 1.32
C ILE A 218 8.10 -19.15 2.06
N HIS A 219 9.35 -19.31 1.65
CA HIS A 219 10.52 -18.67 2.27
C HIS A 219 11.23 -17.75 1.30
N ARG A 220 11.92 -16.74 1.83
CA ARG A 220 12.90 -16.00 1.03
C ARG A 220 14.05 -16.92 0.68
N GLU A 221 14.48 -16.82 -0.58
CA GLU A 221 15.61 -17.59 -1.09
C GLU A 221 16.69 -16.63 -1.55
N LYS A 222 17.95 -17.07 -1.40
CA LYS A 222 19.07 -16.34 -1.99
C LYS A 222 18.97 -16.42 -3.52
N ILE A 223 19.36 -15.33 -4.18
CA ILE A 223 19.57 -15.33 -5.62
C ILE A 223 20.88 -16.08 -5.85
N THR A 224 20.79 -17.24 -6.48
CA THR A 224 21.94 -18.03 -6.94
C THR A 224 22.42 -17.51 -8.27
#